data_17b69da51f337a1d6a1e2d705ff7334b
#
_entry.id   17b69da51f337a1d6a1e2d705ff7334b
#
_cell.length_a   1.000
_cell.length_b   1.000
_cell.length_c   1.000
_cell.angle_alpha   90.00
_cell.angle_beta   90.00
_cell.angle_gamma   90.00
#
_symmetry.space_group_name_H-M   'P 1'
#
loop_
_entity.id
_entity.type
_entity.pdbx_description
1 polymer ?
#
loop_
_entity_poly.entity_id
_entity_poly.type
_entity_poly.pdbx_seq_one_letter_code
_entity_poly.pdbx_strand_id
1 'polypeptide(L)'
;MLNRAWKTWATALVLGFAASLPALAAETPAALAGVKLVGADEVKKLLEAGVPVIDTRVAAEYAEKTIKGAKSVPYKEKSAKEAGFDASQDQFDLSKLPGDKAAPLVFFCNAGECWKSYKASVVASKAGYTKISWFRGGFPEWAAKGLPTQ
;
A
#
# COMPACT_ATOMS: atom_id res chain seq x y z
N MET A 1 6.24 81.29 3.53
CA MET A 1 7.27 80.37 3.12
C MET A 1 6.78 78.94 3.43
N LEU A 2 6.48 78.17 2.41
CA LEU A 2 5.83 76.87 2.54
C LEU A 2 6.89 75.79 2.65
N ASN A 3 6.92 75.01 3.79
CA ASN A 3 7.68 73.78 3.91
C ASN A 3 6.75 72.61 3.62
N ARG A 4 6.91 72.01 2.44
CA ARG A 4 6.26 70.76 2.06
C ARG A 4 7.09 69.60 2.61
N ALA A 5 6.63 68.97 3.68
CA ALA A 5 7.14 67.69 4.13
C ALA A 5 6.59 66.57 3.25
N TRP A 6 7.45 65.93 2.48
CA TRP A 6 7.12 64.71 1.73
C TRP A 6 7.15 63.49 2.69
N LYS A 7 5.97 62.94 2.91
CA LYS A 7 5.84 61.67 3.60
C LYS A 7 6.10 60.54 2.59
N THR A 8 7.26 59.91 2.68
CA THR A 8 7.57 58.67 1.96
C THR A 8 6.86 57.54 2.63
N TRP A 9 5.91 56.95 1.93
CA TRP A 9 5.26 55.70 2.35
C TRP A 9 6.16 54.55 1.90
N ALA A 10 6.82 53.88 2.85
CA ALA A 10 7.51 52.64 2.59
C ALA A 10 6.50 51.48 2.62
N THR A 11 6.17 50.99 1.44
CA THR A 11 5.36 49.80 1.28
C THR A 11 6.24 48.58 1.57
N ALA A 12 6.10 47.98 2.75
CA ALA A 12 6.75 46.74 3.07
C ALA A 12 6.03 45.57 2.34
N LEU A 13 6.69 45.02 1.33
CA LEU A 13 6.25 43.79 0.66
C LEU A 13 6.52 42.62 1.60
N VAL A 14 5.48 42.13 2.25
CA VAL A 14 5.56 40.85 3.00
C VAL A 14 5.48 39.74 1.99
N LEU A 15 6.63 39.20 1.60
CA LEU A 15 6.71 37.92 0.87
C LEU A 15 6.30 36.80 1.83
N GLY A 16 5.03 36.39 1.73
CA GLY A 16 4.53 35.22 2.40
C GLY A 16 5.21 33.96 1.82
N PHE A 17 6.15 33.41 2.56
CA PHE A 17 6.71 32.09 2.28
C PHE A 17 5.62 31.06 2.62
N ALA A 18 4.85 30.62 1.63
CA ALA A 18 3.97 29.48 1.77
C ALA A 18 4.86 28.23 1.86
N ALA A 19 5.15 27.80 3.07
CA ALA A 19 5.74 26.50 3.30
C ALA A 19 4.71 25.44 2.88
N SER A 20 4.88 24.87 1.70
CA SER A 20 4.14 23.68 1.29
C SER A 20 4.59 22.51 2.19
N LEU A 21 3.73 22.14 3.13
CA LEU A 21 3.90 20.91 3.88
C LEU A 21 3.89 19.76 2.88
N PRO A 22 4.84 18.79 2.97
CA PRO A 22 4.77 17.62 2.14
C PRO A 22 3.44 16.92 2.43
N ALA A 23 2.65 16.68 1.39
CA ALA A 23 1.44 15.88 1.52
C ALA A 23 1.87 14.48 1.98
N LEU A 24 1.42 14.05 3.17
CA LEU A 24 1.60 12.68 3.63
C LEU A 24 0.96 11.76 2.59
N ALA A 25 1.64 10.67 2.22
CA ALA A 25 1.06 9.67 1.33
C ALA A 25 -0.27 9.18 1.93
N ALA A 26 -1.34 9.11 1.10
CA ALA A 26 -2.64 8.64 1.56
C ALA A 26 -2.53 7.20 2.06
N GLU A 27 -3.02 6.95 3.27
CA GLU A 27 -3.09 5.59 3.80
C GLU A 27 -4.25 4.81 3.17
N THR A 28 -4.07 3.51 3.03
CA THR A 28 -5.15 2.59 2.68
C THR A 28 -6.23 2.61 3.76
N PRO A 29 -7.50 2.30 3.41
CA PRO A 29 -8.56 2.11 4.39
C PRO A 29 -8.15 1.10 5.48
N ALA A 30 -8.72 1.25 6.68
CA ALA A 30 -8.44 0.34 7.79
C ALA A 30 -9.11 -1.04 7.63
N ALA A 31 -10.04 -1.18 6.69
CA ALA A 31 -10.76 -2.41 6.40
C ALA A 31 -11.15 -2.47 4.92
N LEU A 32 -11.42 -3.68 4.44
CA LEU A 32 -11.92 -3.95 3.10
C LEU A 32 -13.04 -4.98 3.19
N ALA A 33 -14.22 -4.64 2.68
CA ALA A 33 -15.38 -5.52 2.72
C ALA A 33 -15.10 -6.87 2.05
N GLY A 34 -15.48 -7.97 2.73
CA GLY A 34 -15.26 -9.33 2.23
C GLY A 34 -13.82 -9.83 2.31
N VAL A 35 -12.90 -9.05 2.88
CA VAL A 35 -11.49 -9.41 3.05
C VAL A 35 -11.14 -9.37 4.54
N LYS A 36 -10.48 -10.43 5.02
CA LYS A 36 -10.06 -10.51 6.42
C LYS A 36 -8.77 -9.73 6.64
N LEU A 37 -8.78 -8.78 7.55
CA LEU A 37 -7.55 -8.12 8.00
C LEU A 37 -6.79 -9.05 8.96
N VAL A 38 -5.51 -9.27 8.73
CA VAL A 38 -4.65 -10.14 9.55
C VAL A 38 -3.36 -9.45 9.93
N GLY A 39 -2.81 -9.80 11.09
CA GLY A 39 -1.49 -9.38 11.55
C GLY A 39 -0.42 -10.45 11.28
N ALA A 40 0.84 -10.12 11.57
CA ALA A 40 1.99 -10.99 11.30
C ALA A 40 1.89 -12.38 11.96
N ASP A 41 1.40 -12.46 13.19
CA ASP A 41 1.28 -13.74 13.90
C ASP A 41 0.25 -14.67 13.26
N GLU A 42 -0.82 -14.11 12.71
CA GLU A 42 -1.81 -14.88 11.96
C GLU A 42 -1.28 -15.29 10.59
N VAL A 43 -0.58 -14.39 9.89
CA VAL A 43 0.10 -14.73 8.62
C VAL A 43 1.08 -15.89 8.81
N LYS A 44 1.85 -15.88 9.91
CA LYS A 44 2.74 -16.98 10.24
C LYS A 44 1.99 -18.32 10.35
N LYS A 45 0.87 -18.34 11.07
CA LYS A 45 0.04 -19.55 11.20
C LYS A 45 -0.54 -20.00 9.86
N LEU A 46 -1.01 -19.06 9.04
CA LEU A 46 -1.54 -19.36 7.70
C LEU A 46 -0.45 -19.96 6.80
N LEU A 47 0.75 -19.38 6.84
CA LEU A 47 1.90 -19.87 6.07
C LEU A 47 2.30 -21.29 6.49
N GLU A 48 2.34 -21.57 7.80
CA GLU A 48 2.61 -22.90 8.36
C GLU A 48 1.53 -23.93 7.98
N ALA A 49 0.29 -23.47 7.80
CA ALA A 49 -0.82 -24.28 7.30
C ALA A 49 -0.83 -24.49 5.77
N GLY A 50 0.17 -23.96 5.05
CA GLY A 50 0.28 -24.09 3.61
C GLY A 50 -0.53 -23.07 2.79
N VAL A 51 -1.07 -22.03 3.43
CA VAL A 51 -1.80 -20.97 2.72
C VAL A 51 -0.81 -20.11 1.93
N PRO A 52 -1.05 -19.89 0.62
CA PRO A 52 -0.21 -19.01 -0.19
C PRO A 52 -0.18 -17.58 0.35
N VAL A 53 1.03 -17.07 0.58
CA VAL A 53 1.30 -15.69 0.98
C VAL A 53 1.95 -14.97 -0.20
N ILE A 54 1.30 -13.94 -0.70
CA ILE A 54 1.62 -13.28 -1.96
C ILE A 54 2.23 -11.91 -1.68
N ASP A 55 3.47 -11.73 -2.10
CA ASP A 55 4.16 -10.44 -2.09
C ASP A 55 3.78 -9.65 -3.35
N THR A 56 3.09 -8.54 -3.17
CA THR A 56 2.65 -7.67 -4.28
C THR A 56 3.57 -6.50 -4.55
N ARG A 57 4.70 -6.41 -3.82
CA ARG A 57 5.72 -5.39 -4.03
C ARG A 57 6.40 -5.56 -5.39
N VAL A 58 7.21 -4.57 -5.77
CA VAL A 58 8.01 -4.68 -6.98
C VAL A 58 9.01 -5.83 -6.88
N ALA A 59 9.35 -6.45 -8.01
CA ALA A 59 10.20 -7.63 -8.05
C ALA A 59 11.57 -7.43 -7.38
N ALA A 60 12.13 -6.22 -7.45
CA ALA A 60 13.40 -5.88 -6.81
C ALA A 60 13.34 -5.98 -5.28
N GLU A 61 12.26 -5.50 -4.66
CA GLU A 61 12.06 -5.59 -3.20
C GLU A 61 11.90 -7.06 -2.75
N TYR A 62 11.15 -7.85 -3.52
CA TYR A 62 11.02 -9.29 -3.28
C TYR A 62 12.37 -9.99 -3.35
N ALA A 63 13.17 -9.70 -4.38
CA ALA A 63 14.49 -10.30 -4.58
C ALA A 63 15.51 -9.88 -3.51
N GLU A 64 15.39 -8.66 -2.99
CA GLU A 64 16.23 -8.19 -1.90
C GLU A 64 15.88 -8.90 -0.59
N LYS A 65 14.62 -8.92 -0.22
CA LYS A 65 14.14 -9.58 1.00
C LYS A 65 12.62 -9.72 1.03
N THR A 66 12.13 -10.88 1.40
CA THR A 66 10.70 -11.12 1.58
C THR A 66 10.39 -12.04 2.76
N ILE A 67 9.12 -12.26 3.06
CA ILE A 67 8.65 -13.29 3.99
C ILE A 67 9.08 -14.66 3.47
N LYS A 68 9.74 -15.45 4.32
CA LYS A 68 10.15 -16.81 3.93
C LYS A 68 8.94 -17.63 3.51
N GLY A 69 8.97 -18.18 2.30
CA GLY A 69 7.88 -18.95 1.71
C GLY A 69 6.86 -18.12 0.92
N ALA A 70 6.97 -16.79 0.90
CA ALA A 70 6.12 -15.95 0.07
C ALA A 70 6.42 -16.13 -1.42
N LYS A 71 5.39 -15.91 -2.24
CA LYS A 71 5.47 -15.92 -3.70
C LYS A 71 5.34 -14.51 -4.23
N SER A 72 6.13 -14.17 -5.26
CA SER A 72 6.07 -12.85 -5.91
C SER A 72 5.00 -12.82 -6.98
N VAL A 73 4.02 -11.95 -6.81
CA VAL A 73 3.07 -11.55 -7.86
C VAL A 73 2.94 -10.03 -7.80
N PRO A 74 3.84 -9.29 -8.46
CA PRO A 74 3.87 -7.83 -8.38
C PRO A 74 2.58 -7.20 -8.87
N TYR A 75 2.06 -6.23 -8.11
CA TYR A 75 0.98 -5.36 -8.55
C TYR A 75 1.59 -4.10 -9.17
N LYS A 76 1.44 -3.92 -10.48
CA LYS A 76 1.95 -2.76 -11.21
C LYS A 76 0.91 -1.65 -11.19
N GLU A 77 1.06 -0.75 -10.26
CA GLU A 77 0.15 0.35 -9.99
C GLU A 77 0.41 1.55 -10.89
N LYS A 78 -0.62 1.98 -11.62
CA LYS A 78 -0.68 3.25 -12.36
C LYS A 78 -1.88 4.09 -11.96
N SER A 79 -2.94 3.45 -11.45
CA SER A 79 -4.14 4.11 -10.98
C SER A 79 -3.89 4.94 -9.71
N ALA A 80 -4.81 5.85 -9.40
CA ALA A 80 -4.75 6.68 -8.20
C ALA A 80 -4.73 5.82 -6.91
N LYS A 81 -4.11 6.35 -5.87
CA LYS A 81 -4.06 5.72 -4.54
C LYS A 81 -5.31 6.11 -3.75
N GLU A 82 -6.42 5.49 -4.11
CA GLU A 82 -7.73 5.72 -3.52
C GLU A 82 -8.60 4.47 -3.58
N ALA A 83 -9.63 4.39 -2.74
CA ALA A 83 -10.50 3.22 -2.66
C ALA A 83 -11.29 2.96 -3.95
N GLY A 84 -11.64 4.02 -4.68
CA GLY A 84 -12.35 3.95 -5.97
C GLY A 84 -11.44 3.87 -7.20
N PHE A 85 -10.21 3.37 -7.05
CA PHE A 85 -9.23 3.30 -8.13
C PHE A 85 -9.75 2.56 -9.38
N ASP A 86 -9.24 2.98 -10.53
CA ASP A 86 -9.53 2.33 -11.81
C ASP A 86 -8.52 1.20 -12.09
N ALA A 87 -8.92 -0.03 -11.79
CA ALA A 87 -8.08 -1.22 -11.94
C ALA A 87 -7.66 -1.49 -13.40
N SER A 88 -8.36 -0.92 -14.39
CA SER A 88 -8.01 -1.10 -15.81
C SER A 88 -6.69 -0.43 -16.19
N GLN A 89 -6.22 0.54 -15.38
CA GLN A 89 -4.93 1.20 -15.55
C GLN A 89 -3.76 0.39 -14.99
N ASP A 90 -4.04 -0.59 -14.14
CA ASP A 90 -3.06 -1.38 -13.42
C ASP A 90 -2.82 -2.73 -14.11
N GLN A 91 -1.73 -3.41 -13.73
CA GLN A 91 -1.43 -4.76 -14.18
C GLN A 91 -1.23 -5.68 -12.96
N PHE A 92 -2.00 -6.75 -12.91
CA PHE A 92 -1.90 -7.79 -11.91
C PHE A 92 -2.21 -9.15 -12.52
N ASP A 93 -1.26 -10.07 -12.44
CA ASP A 93 -1.36 -11.38 -13.10
C ASP A 93 -2.12 -12.38 -12.21
N LEU A 94 -3.43 -12.42 -12.36
CA LEU A 94 -4.30 -13.34 -11.65
C LEU A 94 -3.99 -14.82 -11.95
N SER A 95 -3.35 -15.14 -13.08
CA SER A 95 -3.00 -16.52 -13.44
C SER A 95 -1.94 -17.12 -12.53
N LYS A 96 -1.19 -16.28 -11.81
CA LYS A 96 -0.19 -16.70 -10.81
C LYS A 96 -0.75 -16.94 -9.43
N LEU A 97 -2.02 -16.65 -9.20
CA LEU A 97 -2.74 -16.98 -7.99
C LEU A 97 -3.22 -18.43 -8.01
N PRO A 98 -3.60 -19.03 -6.84
CA PRO A 98 -4.19 -20.35 -6.82
C PRO A 98 -5.38 -20.47 -7.78
N GLY A 99 -5.46 -21.57 -8.52
CA GLY A 99 -6.55 -21.82 -9.47
C GLY A 99 -7.91 -22.01 -8.79
N ASP A 100 -7.92 -22.60 -7.59
CA ASP A 100 -9.11 -22.72 -6.76
C ASP A 100 -9.42 -21.38 -6.08
N LYS A 101 -10.45 -20.70 -6.55
CA LYS A 101 -10.87 -19.39 -6.01
C LYS A 101 -11.53 -19.47 -4.63
N ALA A 102 -11.90 -20.66 -4.18
CA ALA A 102 -12.38 -20.93 -2.81
C ALA A 102 -11.25 -21.18 -1.83
N ALA A 103 -10.01 -21.39 -2.31
CA ALA A 103 -8.83 -21.57 -1.46
C ALA A 103 -8.40 -20.26 -0.79
N PRO A 104 -7.93 -20.31 0.46
CA PRO A 104 -7.44 -19.12 1.15
C PRO A 104 -6.13 -18.62 0.54
N LEU A 105 -5.91 -17.30 0.58
CA LEU A 105 -4.65 -16.67 0.23
C LEU A 105 -4.47 -15.36 1.00
N VAL A 106 -3.22 -14.94 1.13
CA VAL A 106 -2.84 -13.70 1.82
C VAL A 106 -2.13 -12.76 0.85
N PHE A 107 -2.51 -11.49 0.84
CA PHE A 107 -1.76 -10.44 0.15
C PHE A 107 -1.05 -9.52 1.14
N PHE A 108 0.17 -9.11 0.80
CA PHE A 108 0.89 -8.09 1.54
C PHE A 108 1.75 -7.22 0.62
N CYS A 109 2.15 -6.06 1.12
CA CYS A 109 3.19 -5.21 0.56
C CYS A 109 3.94 -4.47 1.68
N ASN A 110 4.16 -3.15 1.57
CA ASN A 110 4.80 -2.35 2.62
C ASN A 110 3.72 -1.56 3.37
N ALA A 111 3.45 -1.85 4.60
CA ALA A 111 2.60 -1.11 5.54
C ALA A 111 1.34 -0.40 4.96
N GLY A 112 0.70 0.46 5.74
CA GLY A 112 -0.58 1.10 5.41
C GLY A 112 -0.54 2.11 4.25
N GLU A 113 0.61 2.63 3.89
CA GLU A 113 0.79 3.57 2.77
C GLU A 113 0.97 2.87 1.41
N CYS A 114 1.14 1.55 1.42
CA CYS A 114 1.27 0.75 0.21
C CYS A 114 -0.09 0.26 -0.28
N TRP A 115 -0.53 0.77 -1.41
CA TRP A 115 -1.82 0.42 -2.00
C TRP A 115 -1.84 -0.88 -2.81
N LYS A 116 -0.68 -1.45 -3.13
CA LYS A 116 -0.57 -2.63 -4.00
C LYS A 116 -1.33 -3.83 -3.47
N SER A 117 -1.15 -4.18 -2.19
CA SER A 117 -1.85 -5.33 -1.59
C SER A 117 -3.35 -5.06 -1.38
N TYR A 118 -3.75 -3.82 -1.08
CA TYR A 118 -5.14 -3.41 -1.05
C TYR A 118 -5.80 -3.62 -2.42
N LYS A 119 -5.20 -3.08 -3.46
CA LYS A 119 -5.69 -3.18 -4.85
C LYS A 119 -5.71 -4.63 -5.34
N ALA A 120 -4.66 -5.41 -5.03
CA ALA A 120 -4.63 -6.84 -5.33
C ALA A 120 -5.79 -7.59 -4.67
N SER A 121 -6.10 -7.28 -3.40
CA SER A 121 -7.25 -7.85 -2.69
C SER A 121 -8.58 -7.50 -3.35
N VAL A 122 -8.77 -6.24 -3.77
CA VAL A 122 -9.98 -5.80 -4.49
C VAL A 122 -10.12 -6.51 -5.84
N VAL A 123 -9.05 -6.56 -6.63
CA VAL A 123 -9.05 -7.18 -7.96
C VAL A 123 -9.32 -8.69 -7.85
N ALA A 124 -8.66 -9.37 -6.92
CA ALA A 124 -8.87 -10.80 -6.68
C ALA A 124 -10.30 -11.08 -6.19
N SER A 125 -10.84 -10.28 -5.29
CA SER A 125 -12.23 -10.40 -4.83
C SER A 125 -13.23 -10.27 -6.00
N LYS A 126 -13.05 -9.28 -6.85
CA LYS A 126 -13.87 -9.10 -8.06
C LYS A 126 -13.72 -10.26 -9.06
N ALA A 127 -12.57 -10.92 -9.07
CA ALA A 127 -12.33 -12.11 -9.91
C ALA A 127 -12.89 -13.41 -9.31
N GLY A 128 -13.52 -13.37 -8.13
CA GLY A 128 -14.22 -14.49 -7.53
C GLY A 128 -13.47 -15.21 -6.41
N TYR A 129 -12.32 -14.72 -5.96
CA TYR A 129 -11.63 -15.25 -4.79
C TYR A 129 -12.40 -14.89 -3.52
N THR A 130 -12.76 -15.88 -2.71
CA THR A 130 -13.70 -15.72 -1.59
C THR A 130 -13.08 -15.76 -0.21
N LYS A 131 -11.81 -16.19 -0.10
CA LYS A 131 -11.09 -16.32 1.18
C LYS A 131 -9.78 -15.53 1.18
N ILE A 132 -9.89 -14.23 1.00
CA ILE A 132 -8.75 -13.32 0.95
C ILE A 132 -8.48 -12.81 2.36
N SER A 133 -7.22 -12.91 2.78
CA SER A 133 -6.67 -12.20 3.92
C SER A 133 -5.72 -11.10 3.46
N TRP A 134 -5.82 -9.93 4.08
CA TRP A 134 -4.98 -8.79 3.78
C TRP A 134 -4.10 -8.47 4.98
N PHE A 135 -2.79 -8.61 4.79
CA PHE A 135 -1.78 -8.26 5.78
C PHE A 135 -1.34 -6.80 5.55
N ARG A 136 -2.15 -5.85 6.09
CA ARG A 136 -1.96 -4.41 5.91
C ARG A 136 -0.64 -3.92 6.49
N GLY A 137 -0.20 -4.44 7.63
CA GLY A 137 1.10 -4.11 8.25
C GLY A 137 2.29 -4.54 7.39
N GLY A 138 2.12 -5.55 6.56
CA GLY A 138 3.04 -5.96 5.51
C GLY A 138 4.43 -6.37 5.97
N PHE A 139 5.36 -6.33 5.04
CA PHE A 139 6.73 -6.72 5.31
C PHE A 139 7.40 -5.96 6.47
N PRO A 140 7.20 -4.64 6.67
CA PRO A 140 7.76 -3.93 7.82
C PRO A 140 7.32 -4.50 9.18
N GLU A 141 6.05 -4.87 9.35
CA GLU A 141 5.56 -5.49 10.58
C GLU A 141 6.19 -6.86 10.80
N TRP A 142 6.28 -7.68 9.73
CA TRP A 142 6.90 -8.99 9.76
C TRP A 142 8.37 -8.91 10.20
N ALA A 143 9.14 -8.00 9.59
CA ALA A 143 10.55 -7.79 9.89
C ALA A 143 10.78 -7.23 11.30
N ALA A 144 9.93 -6.31 11.77
CA ALA A 144 10.00 -5.74 13.11
C ALA A 144 9.79 -6.78 14.21
N LYS A 145 9.00 -7.82 13.92
CA LYS A 145 8.81 -8.97 14.82
C LYS A 145 9.92 -10.01 14.74
N GLY A 146 10.93 -9.81 13.91
CA GLY A 146 12.03 -10.77 13.73
C GLY A 146 11.61 -12.12 13.14
N LEU A 147 10.49 -12.17 12.41
CA LEU A 147 9.98 -13.38 11.80
C LEU A 147 10.81 -13.80 10.56
N PRO A 148 10.80 -15.10 10.16
CA PRO A 148 11.69 -15.62 9.13
C PRO A 148 11.53 -14.94 7.77
N THR A 149 12.65 -14.55 7.18
CA THR A 149 12.75 -13.94 5.85
C THR A 149 13.63 -14.77 4.91
N GLN A 150 13.54 -14.52 3.64
CA GLN A 150 14.43 -15.06 2.59
C GLN A 150 14.83 -13.98 1.62
#